data_65b0d21d54be247c950c3c8c45fd0601
#
_entry.id   65b0d21d54be247c950c3c8c45fd0601
#
_cell.length_a   1.000
_cell.length_b   1.000
_cell.length_c   1.000
_cell.angle_alpha   90.00
_cell.angle_beta   90.00
_cell.angle_gamma   90.00
#
_symmetry.space_group_name_H-M   'P 1'
#
loop_
_entity.id
_entity.type
_entity.pdbx_description
1 polymer ?
#
loop_
_entity_poly.entity_id
_entity_poly.type
_entity_poly.pdbx_seq_one_letter_code
_entity_poly.pdbx_strand_id
1 'polypeptide(L)'
;MAASITDTQGIVALAAVALALAALLGCAALSVSVRRLRRAQRFVLGERGEQDLVAHAAAMQEAFEALRDYVEEMAVRLDGRLAGAETVLRGTIAHRALVRYDAYNELSGHQSMSIALLDEERSGIVLSCIHHRDQARVYGKQVLGGRGELELSPEEAEAVRLAIAGGNGSVADDHPV
;
A
#
# COMPACT_ATOMS: atom_id res chain seq x y z
N MET A 1 5.94 -75.15 -68.04
CA MET A 1 6.13 -73.80 -68.48
C MET A 1 6.78 -73.03 -67.32
N ALA A 2 8.07 -73.01 -67.22
CA ALA A 2 8.82 -72.18 -66.24
C ALA A 2 8.96 -70.77 -66.81
N ALA A 3 8.21 -69.83 -66.28
CA ALA A 3 8.42 -68.39 -66.62
C ALA A 3 9.78 -67.99 -66.13
N SER A 4 10.67 -67.66 -67.08
CA SER A 4 12.02 -67.22 -66.80
C SER A 4 11.95 -65.88 -66.07
N ILE A 5 12.43 -65.87 -64.83
CA ILE A 5 12.52 -64.66 -63.92
C ILE A 5 13.41 -63.61 -64.54
N THR A 6 14.03 -63.82 -65.68
CA THR A 6 14.97 -62.95 -66.40
C THR A 6 14.33 -62.11 -67.50
N ASP A 7 13.04 -62.16 -67.70
CA ASP A 7 12.31 -61.35 -68.67
C ASP A 7 12.05 -59.95 -68.07
N THR A 8 12.06 -58.90 -68.87
CA THR A 8 11.87 -57.51 -68.46
C THR A 8 10.63 -57.34 -67.58
N GLN A 9 9.57 -58.18 -67.82
CA GLN A 9 8.39 -58.15 -66.98
C GLN A 9 8.63 -58.77 -65.60
N GLY A 10 9.49 -59.77 -65.45
CA GLY A 10 9.86 -60.38 -64.16
C GLY A 10 10.69 -59.41 -63.29
N ILE A 11 11.58 -58.65 -63.88
CA ILE A 11 12.39 -57.65 -63.19
C ILE A 11 11.52 -56.45 -62.66
N VAL A 12 10.58 -55.99 -63.48
CA VAL A 12 9.61 -54.99 -63.09
C VAL A 12 8.70 -55.47 -61.96
N ALA A 13 8.23 -56.71 -62.03
CA ALA A 13 7.42 -57.27 -60.97
C ALA A 13 8.17 -57.45 -59.66
N LEU A 14 9.44 -57.87 -59.68
CA LEU A 14 10.31 -57.95 -58.53
C LEU A 14 10.60 -56.53 -57.92
N ALA A 15 10.86 -55.54 -58.75
CA ALA A 15 11.05 -54.15 -58.30
C ALA A 15 9.77 -53.60 -57.65
N ALA A 16 8.60 -53.87 -58.23
CA ALA A 16 7.34 -53.42 -57.66
C ALA A 16 7.05 -54.08 -56.29
N VAL A 17 7.33 -55.37 -56.15
CA VAL A 17 7.19 -56.10 -54.86
C VAL A 17 8.18 -55.55 -53.81
N ALA A 18 9.43 -55.29 -54.20
CA ALA A 18 10.43 -54.72 -53.32
C ALA A 18 10.03 -53.30 -52.84
N LEU A 19 9.48 -52.50 -53.74
CA LEU A 19 8.96 -51.16 -53.41
C LEU A 19 7.75 -51.21 -52.47
N ALA A 20 6.83 -52.15 -52.72
CA ALA A 20 5.67 -52.35 -51.86
C ALA A 20 6.04 -52.88 -50.47
N LEU A 21 7.04 -53.75 -50.37
CA LEU A 21 7.58 -54.21 -49.09
C LEU A 21 8.29 -53.07 -48.32
N ALA A 22 9.08 -52.25 -49.02
CA ALA A 22 9.72 -51.09 -48.40
C ALA A 22 8.72 -50.04 -47.91
N ALA A 23 7.65 -49.81 -48.67
CA ALA A 23 6.54 -48.92 -48.25
C ALA A 23 5.77 -49.50 -47.02
N LEU A 24 5.51 -50.78 -46.97
CA LEU A 24 4.88 -51.44 -45.82
C LEU A 24 5.75 -51.39 -44.57
N LEU A 25 7.05 -51.62 -44.70
CA LEU A 25 8.01 -51.49 -43.61
C LEU A 25 8.10 -50.04 -43.10
N GLY A 26 8.10 -49.06 -44.01
CA GLY A 26 8.06 -47.65 -43.68
C GLY A 26 6.81 -47.25 -42.92
N CYS A 27 5.63 -47.70 -43.38
CA CYS A 27 4.37 -47.47 -42.68
C CYS A 27 4.32 -48.15 -41.29
N ALA A 28 4.87 -49.35 -41.16
CA ALA A 28 4.96 -50.04 -39.90
C ALA A 28 5.89 -49.29 -38.91
N ALA A 29 7.06 -48.86 -39.39
CA ALA A 29 8.02 -48.09 -38.61
C ALA A 29 7.43 -46.74 -38.16
N LEU A 30 6.74 -46.01 -39.05
CA LEU A 30 6.04 -44.76 -38.70
C LEU A 30 4.93 -45.03 -37.67
N SER A 31 4.13 -46.06 -37.86
CA SER A 31 3.05 -46.44 -36.92
C SER A 31 3.60 -46.74 -35.53
N VAL A 32 4.73 -47.47 -35.45
CA VAL A 32 5.41 -47.76 -34.17
C VAL A 32 5.97 -46.47 -33.55
N SER A 33 6.61 -45.61 -34.34
CA SER A 33 7.12 -44.33 -33.87
C SER A 33 6.01 -43.41 -33.33
N VAL A 34 4.89 -43.29 -34.05
CA VAL A 34 3.74 -42.50 -33.58
C VAL A 34 3.12 -43.11 -32.32
N ARG A 35 2.99 -44.44 -32.26
CA ARG A 35 2.52 -45.11 -31.03
C ARG A 35 3.47 -44.95 -29.87
N ARG A 36 4.78 -44.96 -30.10
CA ARG A 36 5.80 -44.71 -29.07
C ARG A 36 5.77 -43.27 -28.58
N LEU A 37 5.62 -42.30 -29.47
CA LEU A 37 5.49 -40.87 -29.12
C LEU A 37 4.21 -40.63 -28.31
N ARG A 38 3.09 -41.17 -28.73
CA ARG A 38 1.80 -41.10 -28.00
C ARG A 38 1.87 -41.77 -26.64
N ARG A 39 2.61 -42.90 -26.51
CA ARG A 39 2.84 -43.52 -25.19
C ARG A 39 3.73 -42.67 -24.29
N ALA A 40 4.79 -42.03 -24.84
CA ALA A 40 5.64 -41.15 -24.09
C ALA A 40 4.87 -39.89 -23.62
N GLN A 41 4.02 -39.34 -24.46
CA GLN A 41 3.15 -38.21 -24.09
C GLN A 41 2.11 -38.63 -23.02
N ARG A 42 1.51 -39.81 -23.12
CA ARG A 42 0.60 -40.32 -22.09
C ARG A 42 1.29 -40.66 -20.78
N PHE A 43 2.57 -41.04 -20.81
CA PHE A 43 3.34 -41.33 -19.59
C PHE A 43 3.80 -40.02 -18.86
N VAL A 44 4.06 -38.96 -19.61
CA VAL A 44 4.46 -37.66 -19.07
C VAL A 44 3.25 -36.84 -18.61
N LEU A 45 2.11 -36.94 -19.31
CA LEU A 45 0.90 -36.16 -19.03
C LEU A 45 -0.20 -36.94 -18.29
N GLY A 46 -0.10 -38.29 -18.16
CA GLY A 46 -1.16 -39.12 -17.59
C GLY A 46 -2.50 -38.98 -18.35
N GLU A 47 -3.39 -39.95 -18.31
CA GLU A 47 -4.75 -39.78 -18.86
C GLU A 47 -5.59 -38.72 -18.15
N ARG A 48 -5.08 -38.17 -17.01
CA ARG A 48 -5.65 -37.08 -16.23
C ARG A 48 -4.98 -35.73 -16.47
N GLY A 49 -3.81 -35.69 -17.12
CA GLY A 49 -2.97 -34.48 -17.17
C GLY A 49 -3.57 -33.28 -17.92
N GLU A 50 -4.38 -33.51 -18.95
CA GLU A 50 -5.06 -32.41 -19.65
C GLU A 50 -6.27 -31.90 -18.86
N GLN A 51 -7.01 -32.78 -18.22
CA GLN A 51 -8.13 -32.40 -17.35
C GLN A 51 -7.62 -31.76 -16.04
N ASP A 52 -6.49 -32.24 -15.49
CA ASP A 52 -5.86 -31.65 -14.30
C ASP A 52 -5.30 -30.25 -14.58
N LEU A 53 -4.70 -30.00 -15.75
CA LEU A 53 -4.18 -28.69 -16.12
C LEU A 53 -5.29 -27.65 -16.28
N VAL A 54 -6.40 -28.00 -16.91
CA VAL A 54 -7.53 -27.08 -17.07
C VAL A 54 -8.22 -26.84 -15.73
N ALA A 55 -8.41 -27.89 -14.92
CA ALA A 55 -8.96 -27.76 -13.57
C ALA A 55 -8.06 -26.93 -12.65
N HIS A 56 -6.74 -27.12 -12.74
CA HIS A 56 -5.78 -26.35 -11.98
C HIS A 56 -5.74 -24.87 -12.41
N ALA A 57 -5.80 -24.61 -13.73
CA ALA A 57 -5.89 -23.24 -14.25
C ALA A 57 -7.19 -22.55 -13.82
N ALA A 58 -8.31 -23.24 -13.82
CA ALA A 58 -9.58 -22.71 -13.33
C ALA A 58 -9.53 -22.41 -11.83
N ALA A 59 -8.97 -23.31 -11.02
CA ALA A 59 -8.81 -23.11 -9.58
C ALA A 59 -7.84 -21.93 -9.27
N MET A 60 -6.77 -21.76 -10.05
CA MET A 60 -5.89 -20.59 -9.92
C MET A 60 -6.62 -19.29 -10.29
N GLN A 61 -7.43 -19.31 -11.35
CA GLN A 61 -8.22 -18.14 -11.75
C GLN A 61 -9.20 -17.74 -10.65
N GLU A 62 -9.93 -18.69 -10.09
CA GLU A 62 -10.85 -18.49 -8.98
C GLU A 62 -10.14 -17.93 -7.72
N ALA A 63 -8.99 -18.51 -7.38
CA ALA A 63 -8.16 -18.01 -6.28
C ALA A 63 -7.63 -16.60 -6.52
N PHE A 64 -7.29 -16.28 -7.77
CA PHE A 64 -6.84 -14.93 -8.13
C PHE A 64 -7.97 -13.90 -8.05
N GLU A 65 -9.17 -14.25 -8.51
CA GLU A 65 -10.36 -13.40 -8.40
C GLU A 65 -10.73 -13.16 -6.93
N ALA A 66 -10.74 -14.21 -6.11
CA ALA A 66 -10.98 -14.10 -4.67
C ALA A 66 -9.92 -13.22 -3.96
N LEU A 67 -8.64 -13.35 -4.34
CA LEU A 67 -7.58 -12.51 -3.81
C LEU A 67 -7.76 -11.04 -4.23
N ARG A 68 -8.13 -10.80 -5.47
CA ARG A 68 -8.40 -9.46 -5.99
C ARG A 68 -9.55 -8.80 -5.22
N ASP A 69 -10.67 -9.50 -5.06
CA ASP A 69 -11.84 -9.00 -4.33
C ASP A 69 -11.49 -8.72 -2.86
N TYR A 70 -10.69 -9.59 -2.24
CA TYR A 70 -10.19 -9.37 -0.89
C TYR A 70 -9.31 -8.11 -0.77
N VAL A 71 -8.42 -7.89 -1.75
CA VAL A 71 -7.56 -6.69 -1.77
C VAL A 71 -8.39 -5.41 -1.98
N GLU A 72 -9.37 -5.43 -2.88
CA GLU A 72 -10.27 -4.31 -3.11
C GLU A 72 -11.09 -3.99 -1.84
N GLU A 73 -11.64 -4.99 -1.17
CA GLU A 73 -12.37 -4.80 0.09
C GLU A 73 -11.47 -4.24 1.19
N MET A 74 -10.23 -4.74 1.29
CA MET A 74 -9.25 -4.22 2.25
C MET A 74 -8.86 -2.78 1.97
N ALA A 75 -8.68 -2.40 0.70
CA ALA A 75 -8.38 -1.02 0.30
C ALA A 75 -9.50 -0.06 0.73
N VAL A 76 -10.75 -0.39 0.41
CA VAL A 76 -11.92 0.42 0.81
C VAL A 76 -12.03 0.53 2.34
N ARG A 77 -11.78 -0.56 3.05
CA ARG A 77 -11.80 -0.57 4.53
C ARG A 77 -10.69 0.29 5.12
N LEU A 78 -9.48 0.24 4.55
CA LEU A 78 -8.37 1.08 4.98
C LEU A 78 -8.61 2.56 4.71
N ASP A 79 -9.12 2.91 3.53
CA ASP A 79 -9.48 4.29 3.19
C ASP A 79 -10.53 4.86 4.15
N GLY A 80 -11.54 4.07 4.48
CA GLY A 80 -12.55 4.49 5.45
C GLY A 80 -11.97 4.71 6.87
N ARG A 81 -11.05 3.86 7.30
CA ARG A 81 -10.36 4.05 8.58
C ARG A 81 -9.43 5.24 8.58
N LEU A 82 -8.72 5.46 7.47
CA LEU A 82 -7.82 6.61 7.31
C LEU A 82 -8.60 7.92 7.34
N ALA A 83 -9.68 8.03 6.58
CA ALA A 83 -10.56 9.21 6.59
C ALA A 83 -11.14 9.49 7.99
N GLY A 84 -11.51 8.44 8.73
CA GLY A 84 -11.95 8.58 10.12
C GLY A 84 -10.83 9.08 11.04
N ALA A 85 -9.62 8.56 10.90
CA ALA A 85 -8.46 8.98 11.68
C ALA A 85 -8.06 10.44 11.36
N GLU A 86 -8.06 10.83 10.10
CA GLU A 86 -7.82 12.21 9.67
C GLU A 86 -8.84 13.19 10.25
N THR A 87 -10.12 12.79 10.28
CA THR A 87 -11.18 13.62 10.88
C THR A 87 -10.94 13.85 12.38
N VAL A 88 -10.51 12.82 13.10
CA VAL A 88 -10.18 12.94 14.53
C VAL A 88 -8.91 13.78 14.72
N LEU A 89 -7.89 13.58 13.87
CA LEU A 89 -6.63 14.33 13.96
C LEU A 89 -6.81 15.81 13.72
N ARG A 90 -7.69 16.24 12.82
CA ARG A 90 -7.96 17.68 12.59
C ARG A 90 -8.41 18.45 13.84
N GLY A 91 -9.14 17.78 14.75
CA GLY A 91 -9.55 18.38 16.01
C GLY A 91 -8.56 18.20 17.17
N THR A 92 -7.40 17.54 16.94
CA THR A 92 -6.38 17.41 17.98
C THR A 92 -5.46 18.61 18.03
N ILE A 93 -4.79 18.79 19.19
CA ILE A 93 -3.82 19.87 19.35
C ILE A 93 -2.60 19.58 18.48
N ALA A 94 -2.48 20.34 17.39
CA ALA A 94 -1.37 20.26 16.43
C ALA A 94 -0.28 21.32 16.72
N HIS A 95 -0.67 22.47 17.23
CA HIS A 95 0.20 23.61 17.48
C HIS A 95 0.15 24.00 18.96
N ARG A 96 1.31 24.18 19.57
CA ARG A 96 1.42 24.57 20.98
C ARG A 96 2.60 25.49 21.22
N ALA A 97 2.44 26.44 22.09
CA ALA A 97 3.54 27.28 22.58
C ALA A 97 3.27 27.70 24.00
N LEU A 98 4.35 28.00 24.72
CA LEU A 98 4.35 28.54 26.07
C LEU A 98 5.20 29.79 26.07
N VAL A 99 4.65 30.91 26.54
CA VAL A 99 5.35 32.18 26.79
C VAL A 99 5.33 32.42 28.28
N ARG A 100 6.51 32.66 28.85
CA ARG A 100 6.65 33.07 30.25
C ARG A 100 7.02 34.57 30.32
N TYR A 101 6.42 35.28 31.26
CA TYR A 101 6.61 36.69 31.39
C TYR A 101 6.42 37.15 32.83
N ASP A 102 6.91 38.35 33.13
CA ASP A 102 6.64 39.03 34.40
C ASP A 102 5.52 40.06 34.19
N ALA A 103 4.31 39.74 34.69
CA ALA A 103 3.13 40.58 34.51
C ALA A 103 3.17 41.87 35.36
N TYR A 104 3.97 41.92 36.41
CA TYR A 104 3.99 43.03 37.38
C TYR A 104 5.39 43.63 37.62
N ASN A 105 6.39 43.16 36.88
CA ASN A 105 7.77 43.60 37.03
C ASN A 105 8.30 43.43 38.46
N GLU A 106 7.90 42.33 39.13
CA GLU A 106 8.30 42.03 40.51
C GLU A 106 9.63 41.26 40.52
N LEU A 107 10.45 41.42 41.55
CA LEU A 107 11.72 40.72 41.76
C LEU A 107 11.62 39.18 41.85
N SER A 108 10.40 38.64 41.82
CA SER A 108 10.12 37.21 41.97
C SER A 108 10.25 36.38 40.66
N GLY A 109 10.63 37.04 39.52
CA GLY A 109 10.88 36.35 38.24
C GLY A 109 9.62 36.10 37.41
N HIS A 110 9.81 35.49 36.22
CA HIS A 110 8.78 35.20 35.21
C HIS A 110 7.85 34.07 35.66
N GLN A 111 6.94 34.36 36.59
CA GLN A 111 6.01 33.35 37.13
C GLN A 111 4.67 33.28 36.37
N SER A 112 4.36 34.36 35.62
CA SER A 112 3.18 34.35 34.73
C SER A 112 3.47 33.65 33.42
N MET A 113 2.45 33.05 32.82
CA MET A 113 2.58 32.31 31.57
C MET A 113 1.34 32.42 30.72
N SER A 114 1.52 32.36 29.41
CA SER A 114 0.46 32.16 28.42
C SER A 114 0.75 30.92 27.58
N ILE A 115 -0.24 30.04 27.43
CA ILE A 115 -0.16 28.79 26.70
C ILE A 115 -1.17 28.86 25.55
N ALA A 116 -0.72 28.69 24.31
CA ALA A 116 -1.59 28.48 23.16
C ALA A 116 -1.64 26.99 22.81
N LEU A 117 -2.85 26.47 22.61
CA LEU A 117 -3.16 25.10 22.21
C LEU A 117 -4.14 25.18 21.04
N LEU A 118 -3.64 24.89 19.83
CA LEU A 118 -4.41 25.05 18.60
C LEU A 118 -4.39 23.77 17.79
N ASP A 119 -5.46 23.52 17.05
CA ASP A 119 -5.57 22.45 16.08
C ASP A 119 -4.86 22.80 14.75
N GLU A 120 -4.96 21.92 13.75
CA GLU A 120 -4.37 22.11 12.44
C GLU A 120 -4.93 23.35 11.71
N GLU A 121 -6.17 23.74 12.00
CA GLU A 121 -6.86 24.90 11.43
C GLU A 121 -6.54 26.20 12.21
N ARG A 122 -5.59 26.12 13.17
CA ARG A 122 -5.18 27.22 14.04
C ARG A 122 -6.32 27.72 14.94
N SER A 123 -7.26 26.83 15.26
CA SER A 123 -8.38 27.09 16.16
C SER A 123 -8.16 26.35 17.47
N GLY A 124 -8.62 26.90 18.58
CA GLY A 124 -8.41 26.31 19.89
C GLY A 124 -8.51 27.31 21.01
N ILE A 125 -7.61 27.25 21.96
CA ILE A 125 -7.64 28.08 23.16
C ILE A 125 -6.26 28.65 23.48
N VAL A 126 -6.26 29.85 24.07
CA VAL A 126 -5.12 30.40 24.78
C VAL A 126 -5.49 30.52 26.25
N LEU A 127 -4.61 30.02 27.11
CA LEU A 127 -4.73 30.10 28.58
C LEU A 127 -3.64 30.99 29.14
N SER A 128 -4.00 31.97 29.93
CA SER A 128 -3.08 32.85 30.63
C SER A 128 -3.19 32.66 32.13
N CYS A 129 -2.08 32.33 32.77
CA CYS A 129 -1.96 32.26 34.21
C CYS A 129 -1.13 33.45 34.68
N ILE A 130 -1.79 34.42 35.35
CA ILE A 130 -1.16 35.60 35.88
C ILE A 130 -0.92 35.38 37.35
N HIS A 131 0.36 35.42 37.76
CA HIS A 131 0.76 35.28 39.16
C HIS A 131 1.03 36.68 39.75
N HIS A 132 0.41 36.92 40.88
CA HIS A 132 0.64 38.14 41.65
C HIS A 132 0.69 37.79 43.13
N ARG A 133 1.86 37.95 43.76
CA ARG A 133 2.10 37.60 45.17
C ARG A 133 1.64 36.18 45.51
N ASP A 134 0.61 36.04 46.35
CA ASP A 134 0.08 34.77 46.81
C ASP A 134 -1.15 34.28 46.00
N GLN A 135 -1.48 34.92 44.87
CA GLN A 135 -2.65 34.63 44.08
C GLN A 135 -2.28 34.36 42.62
N ALA A 136 -2.82 33.29 42.05
CA ALA A 136 -2.77 33.02 40.63
C ALA A 136 -4.18 33.13 40.06
N ARG A 137 -4.33 33.82 38.92
CA ARG A 137 -5.56 33.93 38.16
C ARG A 137 -5.37 33.30 36.78
N VAL A 138 -6.32 32.45 36.40
CA VAL A 138 -6.32 31.82 35.09
C VAL A 138 -7.43 32.39 34.23
N TYR A 139 -7.09 32.77 33.03
CA TYR A 139 -8.00 33.28 31.98
C TYR A 139 -7.89 32.39 30.77
N GLY A 140 -9.02 32.09 30.13
CA GLY A 140 -9.07 31.33 28.88
C GLY A 140 -9.77 32.19 27.81
N LYS A 141 -9.19 32.26 26.64
CA LYS A 141 -9.80 32.88 25.46
C LYS A 141 -9.82 31.90 24.28
N GLN A 142 -10.88 31.96 23.50
CA GLN A 142 -11.00 31.17 22.29
C GLN A 142 -10.22 31.82 21.14
N VAL A 143 -9.57 30.99 20.34
CA VAL A 143 -8.83 31.36 19.14
C VAL A 143 -9.48 30.66 17.96
N LEU A 144 -9.79 31.40 16.90
CA LEU A 144 -10.39 30.91 15.66
C LEU A 144 -9.50 31.35 14.49
N GLY A 145 -8.96 30.38 13.74
CA GLY A 145 -8.09 30.65 12.58
C GLY A 145 -6.86 31.52 12.93
N GLY A 146 -6.31 31.35 14.13
CA GLY A 146 -5.16 32.13 14.62
C GLY A 146 -5.47 33.52 15.18
N ARG A 147 -6.75 33.85 15.37
CA ARG A 147 -7.21 35.13 15.91
C ARG A 147 -8.04 34.92 17.17
N GLY A 148 -7.81 35.67 18.20
CA GLY A 148 -8.66 35.64 19.39
C GLY A 148 -10.07 36.10 19.10
N GLU A 149 -11.08 35.39 19.62
CA GLU A 149 -12.47 35.87 19.64
C GLU A 149 -12.60 37.16 20.46
N LEU A 150 -11.85 37.25 21.55
CA LEU A 150 -11.65 38.44 22.33
C LEU A 150 -10.27 39.00 22.04
N GLU A 151 -10.06 40.30 22.35
CA GLU A 151 -8.75 40.95 22.24
C GLU A 151 -7.71 40.18 23.11
N LEU A 152 -6.64 39.72 22.46
CA LEU A 152 -5.53 39.02 23.12
C LEU A 152 -4.57 40.04 23.74
N SER A 153 -4.02 39.70 24.90
CA SER A 153 -2.87 40.44 25.43
C SER A 153 -1.64 40.26 24.52
N PRO A 154 -0.61 41.11 24.63
CA PRO A 154 0.62 40.94 23.86
C PRO A 154 1.25 39.55 24.02
N GLU A 155 1.26 39.01 25.24
CA GLU A 155 1.83 37.70 25.57
C GLU A 155 0.97 36.54 25.05
N GLU A 156 -0.37 36.69 25.06
CA GLU A 156 -1.29 35.74 24.46
C GLU A 156 -1.13 35.72 22.94
N ALA A 157 -1.06 36.89 22.33
CA ALA A 157 -0.84 36.99 20.87
C ALA A 157 0.52 36.39 20.47
N GLU A 158 1.55 36.59 21.27
CA GLU A 158 2.88 36.03 21.07
C GLU A 158 2.83 34.48 21.19
N ALA A 159 2.13 33.95 22.20
CA ALA A 159 1.96 32.51 22.35
C ALA A 159 1.24 31.90 21.13
N VAL A 160 0.18 32.51 20.62
CA VAL A 160 -0.53 32.10 19.42
C VAL A 160 0.40 32.16 18.19
N ARG A 161 1.15 33.24 18.01
CA ARG A 161 2.10 33.41 16.90
C ARG A 161 3.19 32.33 16.92
N LEU A 162 3.78 32.05 18.07
CA LEU A 162 4.81 31.03 18.24
C LEU A 162 4.24 29.62 17.98
N ALA A 163 3.02 29.31 18.46
CA ALA A 163 2.38 28.04 18.18
C ALA A 163 2.21 27.82 16.68
N ILE A 164 1.72 28.82 15.95
CA ILE A 164 1.52 28.76 14.49
C ILE A 164 2.85 28.66 13.73
N ALA A 165 3.91 29.30 14.21
CA ALA A 165 5.23 29.24 13.60
C ALA A 165 5.93 27.87 13.75
N GLY A 166 5.30 26.90 14.43
CA GLY A 166 5.91 25.59 14.68
C GLY A 166 6.96 25.61 15.78
N GLY A 167 6.95 26.66 16.59
CA GLY A 167 7.84 26.82 17.72
C GLY A 167 7.50 25.81 18.83
N ASN A 168 8.25 24.74 18.90
CA ASN A 168 8.34 23.89 20.10
C ASN A 168 9.23 24.59 21.14
N GLY A 169 9.16 25.92 21.19
CA GLY A 169 10.06 26.79 21.92
C GLY A 169 9.44 27.32 23.21
N SER A 170 9.94 26.86 24.31
CA SER A 170 10.12 27.71 25.48
C SER A 170 10.97 28.91 25.02
N VAL A 171 10.38 30.08 24.89
CA VAL A 171 11.20 31.30 24.79
C VAL A 171 11.82 31.51 26.18
N ALA A 172 13.06 31.08 26.30
CA ALA A 172 13.94 31.43 27.34
C ALA A 172 14.51 32.82 27.01
N ASP A 173 14.48 33.72 27.99
CA ASP A 173 15.37 34.85 28.23
C ASP A 173 16.09 35.44 27.00
N ASP A 174 15.54 36.53 26.48
CA ASP A 174 16.36 37.58 25.91
C ASP A 174 16.47 38.71 26.98
N HIS A 175 17.43 38.56 27.89
CA HIS A 175 17.88 39.66 28.71
C HIS A 175 19.17 40.18 28.09
N PRO A 176 19.21 41.40 27.56
CA PRO A 176 20.46 42.12 27.42
C PRO A 176 20.96 42.51 28.83
N VAL A 177 22.16 42.12 29.13
CA VAL A 177 22.99 42.55 30.28
C VAL A 177 23.27 44.03 30.17
#